data_7bf3751f93878b15853dbe742809e6ee
#
_entry.id   7bf3751f93878b15853dbe742809e6ee
#
_cell.length_a   1.000
_cell.length_b   1.000
_cell.length_c   1.000
_cell.angle_alpha   90.00
_cell.angle_beta   90.00
_cell.angle_gamma   90.00
#
_symmetry.space_group_name_H-M   'P 1'
#
loop_
_entity.id
_entity.type
_entity.pdbx_description
1 polymer ?
#
loop_
_entity_poly.entity_id
_entity_poly.type
_entity_poly.pdbx_seq_one_letter_code
_entity_poly.pdbx_strand_id
1 'polypeptide(L)'
;MIRHILKIMWNQRCSNGWIFAELAVVAAVLWMMIDTFWVDYRTYHAPLGFDIGNVWRFKLSDLDAKAPGYVPDSLYHSSDPEDLTRLMTQIRQNPEVEDVCVTFYSCPYSNGNSWREVKPVDGDTIYAAHMESFQMRNVTPEYFRLFRIRTVDGEPVYDKVAGRHNVIVITPEMAEGFYHGAPNIVGRRVYHGGHDLSSEIAAVSTSIRTNEYERPEASYFQCLEGETYNSTVSSFGASSAEFCVRMKRPYTQNEMNLFLDGMGERLKVNNLYVYGITPISSFREQQLSQKEREANNKISLMVFMLVNVF
;
A
#
# COMPACT_ATOMS: atom_id res chain seq x y z
N MET A 1 17.60 -57.38 10.73
CA MET A 1 18.08 -56.68 9.51
C MET A 1 18.55 -55.27 9.77
N ILE A 2 17.71 -54.35 10.25
CA ILE A 2 18.05 -52.93 10.50
C ILE A 2 19.24 -52.77 11.47
N ARG A 3 19.28 -53.49 12.60
CA ARG A 3 20.40 -53.44 13.55
C ARG A 3 21.75 -53.86 12.93
N HIS A 4 21.74 -54.77 12.00
CA HIS A 4 22.96 -55.20 11.31
C HIS A 4 23.46 -54.13 10.34
N ILE A 5 22.54 -53.49 9.60
CA ILE A 5 22.85 -52.35 8.70
C ILE A 5 23.43 -51.19 9.50
N LEU A 6 22.80 -50.81 10.61
CA LEU A 6 23.30 -49.74 11.48
C LEU A 6 24.69 -50.05 12.06
N LYS A 7 24.97 -51.32 12.38
CA LYS A 7 26.31 -51.74 12.86
C LYS A 7 27.38 -51.67 11.78
N ILE A 8 27.03 -52.02 10.54
CA ILE A 8 27.94 -51.90 9.38
C ILE A 8 28.21 -50.41 9.11
N MET A 9 27.17 -49.57 9.08
CA MET A 9 27.30 -48.11 8.89
C MET A 9 28.20 -47.49 9.98
N TRP A 10 28.03 -47.90 11.25
CA TRP A 10 28.87 -47.42 12.35
C TRP A 10 30.32 -47.83 12.24
N ASN A 11 30.58 -49.05 11.81
CA ASN A 11 31.95 -49.55 11.59
C ASN A 11 32.66 -48.87 10.43
N GLN A 12 31.91 -48.42 9.42
CA GLN A 12 32.43 -47.73 8.23
C GLN A 12 32.29 -46.19 8.31
N ARG A 13 32.03 -45.64 9.51
CA ARG A 13 31.71 -44.19 9.68
C ARG A 13 32.80 -43.25 9.14
N CYS A 14 34.07 -43.64 9.19
CA CYS A 14 35.16 -42.84 8.65
C CYS A 14 35.19 -42.83 7.11
N SER A 15 34.83 -43.97 6.50
CA SER A 15 34.75 -44.12 5.04
C SER A 15 33.46 -43.52 4.45
N ASN A 16 32.33 -43.61 5.19
CA ASN A 16 31.02 -43.15 4.73
C ASN A 16 30.67 -41.75 5.26
N GLY A 17 31.55 -41.13 6.04
CA GLY A 17 31.32 -39.81 6.63
C GLY A 17 31.06 -38.70 5.58
N TRP A 18 31.73 -38.83 4.44
CA TRP A 18 31.53 -37.91 3.32
C TRP A 18 30.09 -37.98 2.74
N ILE A 19 29.62 -39.21 2.47
CA ILE A 19 28.26 -39.47 1.96
C ILE A 19 27.21 -38.92 2.94
N PHE A 20 27.45 -39.09 4.25
CA PHE A 20 26.54 -38.54 5.26
C PHE A 20 26.51 -37.00 5.26
N ALA A 21 27.69 -36.35 5.14
CA ALA A 21 27.80 -34.92 5.04
C ALA A 21 27.08 -34.36 3.78
N GLU A 22 27.27 -35.05 2.66
CA GLU A 22 26.62 -34.74 1.38
C GLU A 22 25.08 -34.83 1.47
N LEU A 23 24.57 -35.94 2.01
CA LEU A 23 23.13 -36.10 2.25
C LEU A 23 22.57 -35.06 3.23
N ALA A 24 23.32 -34.66 4.25
CA ALA A 24 22.92 -33.65 5.20
C ALA A 24 22.81 -32.28 4.52
N VAL A 25 23.76 -31.94 3.65
CA VAL A 25 23.71 -30.67 2.85
C VAL A 25 22.51 -30.69 1.91
N VAL A 26 22.29 -31.79 1.18
CA VAL A 26 21.13 -31.93 0.28
C VAL A 26 19.83 -31.81 1.06
N ALA A 27 19.70 -32.46 2.21
CA ALA A 27 18.51 -32.37 3.04
C ALA A 27 18.27 -30.95 3.57
N ALA A 28 19.33 -30.24 3.96
CA ALA A 28 19.23 -28.83 4.40
C ALA A 28 18.77 -27.92 3.27
N VAL A 29 19.32 -28.06 2.06
CA VAL A 29 18.91 -27.23 0.91
C VAL A 29 17.48 -27.55 0.50
N LEU A 30 17.08 -28.82 0.45
CA LEU A 30 15.69 -29.21 0.16
C LEU A 30 14.72 -28.65 1.21
N TRP A 31 15.09 -28.71 2.49
CA TRP A 31 14.30 -28.10 3.55
C TRP A 31 14.10 -26.60 3.32
N MET A 32 15.17 -25.87 3.03
CA MET A 32 15.09 -24.43 2.74
C MET A 32 14.19 -24.14 1.53
N MET A 33 14.26 -24.95 0.47
CA MET A 33 13.38 -24.81 -0.70
C MET A 33 11.91 -25.01 -0.34
N ILE A 34 11.60 -26.07 0.40
CA ILE A 34 10.23 -26.40 0.82
C ILE A 34 9.68 -25.28 1.73
N ASP A 35 10.46 -24.82 2.70
CA ASP A 35 10.07 -23.77 3.63
C ASP A 35 9.80 -22.45 2.89
N THR A 36 10.73 -22.04 2.01
CA THR A 36 10.56 -20.83 1.18
C THR A 36 9.29 -20.93 0.33
N PHE A 37 9.11 -22.04 -0.38
CA PHE A 37 7.92 -22.23 -1.22
C PHE A 37 6.62 -22.23 -0.40
N TRP A 38 6.62 -22.84 0.77
CA TRP A 38 5.46 -22.88 1.65
C TRP A 38 5.10 -21.50 2.19
N VAL A 39 6.09 -20.72 2.60
CA VAL A 39 5.91 -19.35 3.09
C VAL A 39 5.38 -18.47 1.95
N ASP A 40 5.98 -18.51 0.77
CA ASP A 40 5.56 -17.74 -0.39
C ASP A 40 4.13 -18.11 -0.81
N TYR A 41 3.80 -19.41 -0.85
CA TYR A 41 2.46 -19.87 -1.17
C TYR A 41 1.41 -19.34 -0.18
N ARG A 42 1.68 -19.45 1.13
CA ARG A 42 0.76 -18.94 2.16
C ARG A 42 0.62 -17.44 2.10
N THR A 43 1.72 -16.73 1.88
CA THR A 43 1.74 -15.27 1.77
C THR A 43 0.95 -14.83 0.53
N TYR A 44 1.17 -15.47 -0.60
CA TYR A 44 0.45 -15.14 -1.85
C TYR A 44 -1.07 -15.24 -1.71
N HIS A 45 -1.57 -16.27 -1.02
CA HIS A 45 -3.00 -16.52 -0.86
C HIS A 45 -3.65 -15.80 0.32
N ALA A 46 -2.86 -15.09 1.14
CA ALA A 46 -3.41 -14.32 2.25
C ALA A 46 -4.16 -13.06 1.74
N PRO A 47 -5.20 -12.58 2.43
CA PRO A 47 -5.93 -11.37 2.03
C PRO A 47 -5.02 -10.15 1.94
N LEU A 48 -5.24 -9.30 0.95
CA LEU A 48 -4.52 -8.03 0.78
C LEU A 48 -5.04 -6.91 1.71
N GLY A 49 -6.30 -7.01 2.14
CA GLY A 49 -6.98 -6.01 2.93
C GLY A 49 -7.66 -4.90 2.11
N PHE A 50 -7.54 -4.92 0.79
CA PHE A 50 -8.18 -3.97 -0.12
C PHE A 50 -8.59 -4.62 -1.45
N ASP A 51 -9.49 -3.96 -2.19
CA ASP A 51 -10.00 -4.38 -3.50
C ASP A 51 -9.64 -3.36 -4.57
N ILE A 52 -8.95 -3.81 -5.63
CA ILE A 52 -8.55 -2.98 -6.78
C ILE A 52 -9.43 -3.19 -8.02
N GLY A 53 -10.50 -3.98 -7.93
CA GLY A 53 -11.38 -4.26 -9.07
C GLY A 53 -11.91 -2.98 -9.70
N ASN A 54 -11.78 -2.84 -11.02
CA ASN A 54 -12.24 -1.69 -11.81
C ASN A 54 -11.65 -0.33 -11.38
N VAL A 55 -10.49 -0.30 -10.71
CA VAL A 55 -9.86 0.94 -10.24
C VAL A 55 -8.76 1.37 -11.20
N TRP A 56 -8.79 2.65 -11.53
CA TRP A 56 -7.84 3.34 -12.39
C TRP A 56 -7.14 4.44 -11.60
N ARG A 57 -5.84 4.63 -11.85
CA ARG A 57 -5.07 5.75 -11.34
C ARG A 57 -4.99 6.84 -12.39
N PHE A 58 -5.42 8.04 -12.04
CA PHE A 58 -5.32 9.24 -12.86
C PHE A 58 -4.19 10.11 -12.28
N LYS A 59 -3.22 10.43 -13.11
CA LYS A 59 -2.13 11.33 -12.77
C LYS A 59 -2.47 12.75 -13.20
N LEU A 60 -2.07 13.70 -12.38
CA LEU A 60 -2.28 15.12 -12.60
C LEU A 60 -0.99 15.81 -13.02
N SER A 61 -1.13 16.91 -13.74
CA SER A 61 -0.04 17.81 -14.11
C SER A 61 -0.57 19.23 -14.24
N ASP A 62 0.34 20.19 -14.13
CA ASP A 62 0.05 21.59 -14.41
C ASP A 62 0.47 21.96 -15.84
N LEU A 63 -0.30 22.84 -16.48
CA LEU A 63 0.06 23.39 -17.78
C LEU A 63 1.31 24.26 -17.64
N ASP A 64 2.23 24.09 -18.57
CA ASP A 64 3.38 25.00 -18.70
C ASP A 64 2.90 26.42 -19.07
N ALA A 65 3.59 27.44 -18.55
CA ALA A 65 3.26 28.84 -18.79
C ALA A 65 3.25 29.25 -20.27
N LYS A 66 3.87 28.45 -21.15
CA LYS A 66 3.87 28.67 -22.60
C LYS A 66 2.84 27.81 -23.34
N ALA A 67 2.11 26.95 -22.62
CA ALA A 67 1.13 26.09 -23.24
C ALA A 67 -0.12 26.85 -23.68
N PRO A 68 -0.75 26.48 -24.79
CA PRO A 68 -2.04 27.05 -25.18
C PRO A 68 -3.08 26.81 -24.08
N GLY A 69 -3.79 27.86 -23.68
CA GLY A 69 -4.80 27.78 -22.64
C GLY A 69 -4.26 27.84 -21.20
N TYR A 70 -2.99 28.21 -21.02
CA TYR A 70 -2.48 28.55 -19.70
C TYR A 70 -3.19 29.79 -19.14
N VAL A 71 -3.59 29.70 -17.88
CA VAL A 71 -4.24 30.79 -17.15
C VAL A 71 -3.21 31.37 -16.17
N PRO A 72 -2.87 32.67 -16.27
CA PRO A 72 -1.96 33.31 -15.32
C PRO A 72 -2.53 33.30 -13.88
N ASP A 73 -1.67 33.14 -12.89
CA ASP A 73 -2.05 33.09 -11.47
C ASP A 73 -2.84 34.32 -11.01
N SER A 74 -2.57 35.50 -11.62
CA SER A 74 -3.31 36.73 -11.34
C SER A 74 -4.80 36.68 -11.74
N LEU A 75 -5.19 35.72 -12.56
CA LEU A 75 -6.57 35.48 -12.98
C LEU A 75 -7.24 34.35 -12.21
N TYR A 76 -6.52 33.68 -11.31
CA TYR A 76 -7.09 32.66 -10.44
C TYR A 76 -7.98 33.29 -9.37
N HIS A 77 -9.13 32.66 -9.17
CA HIS A 77 -10.05 32.96 -8.09
C HIS A 77 -10.19 31.78 -7.12
N SER A 78 -9.36 30.79 -7.24
CA SER A 78 -9.38 29.55 -6.45
C SER A 78 -7.95 29.13 -6.04
N SER A 79 -7.88 28.40 -4.94
CA SER A 79 -6.64 27.80 -4.44
C SER A 79 -6.44 26.38 -5.00
N ASP A 80 -5.21 25.87 -4.94
CA ASP A 80 -4.86 24.50 -5.35
C ASP A 80 -5.78 23.43 -4.72
N PRO A 81 -6.10 23.46 -3.40
CA PRO A 81 -7.05 22.52 -2.80
C PRO A 81 -8.46 22.60 -3.41
N GLU A 82 -8.92 23.82 -3.74
CA GLU A 82 -10.23 24.02 -4.37
C GLU A 82 -10.25 23.49 -5.80
N ASP A 83 -9.19 23.72 -6.58
CA ASP A 83 -9.07 23.22 -7.95
C ASP A 83 -9.02 21.70 -7.98
N LEU A 84 -8.24 21.08 -7.07
CA LEU A 84 -8.18 19.64 -6.93
C LEU A 84 -9.55 19.04 -6.55
N THR A 85 -10.27 19.70 -5.63
CA THR A 85 -11.62 19.29 -5.21
C THR A 85 -12.65 19.43 -6.34
N ARG A 86 -12.55 20.50 -7.14
CA ARG A 86 -13.42 20.72 -8.31
C ARG A 86 -13.19 19.64 -9.36
N LEU A 87 -11.93 19.35 -9.68
CA LEU A 87 -11.56 18.33 -10.65
C LEU A 87 -12.06 16.94 -10.21
N MET A 88 -11.86 16.58 -8.94
CA MET A 88 -12.38 15.35 -8.36
C MET A 88 -13.92 15.29 -8.47
N THR A 89 -14.60 16.40 -8.20
CA THR A 89 -16.08 16.48 -8.26
C THR A 89 -16.57 16.31 -9.69
N GLN A 90 -15.92 16.93 -10.68
CA GLN A 90 -16.26 16.80 -12.10
C GLN A 90 -16.15 15.33 -12.57
N ILE A 91 -15.11 14.61 -12.14
CA ILE A 91 -14.95 13.19 -12.46
C ILE A 91 -16.04 12.37 -11.78
N ARG A 92 -16.31 12.60 -10.49
CA ARG A 92 -17.31 11.88 -9.70
C ARG A 92 -18.75 12.04 -10.24
N GLN A 93 -19.05 13.19 -10.85
CA GLN A 93 -20.37 13.45 -11.45
C GLN A 93 -20.66 12.63 -12.71
N ASN A 94 -19.66 11.97 -13.30
CA ASN A 94 -19.89 11.10 -14.44
C ASN A 94 -20.65 9.82 -14.01
N PRO A 95 -21.75 9.47 -14.69
CA PRO A 95 -22.59 8.34 -14.29
C PRO A 95 -21.90 6.96 -14.35
N GLU A 96 -20.82 6.82 -15.10
CA GLU A 96 -20.02 5.58 -15.19
C GLU A 96 -19.04 5.42 -14.02
N VAL A 97 -18.81 6.47 -13.25
CA VAL A 97 -17.92 6.46 -12.08
C VAL A 97 -18.70 6.01 -10.85
N GLU A 98 -18.15 5.04 -10.12
CA GLU A 98 -18.68 4.59 -8.83
C GLU A 98 -18.19 5.51 -7.70
N ASP A 99 -16.87 5.76 -7.66
CA ASP A 99 -16.26 6.62 -6.65
C ASP A 99 -14.89 7.17 -7.09
N VAL A 100 -14.47 8.27 -6.44
CA VAL A 100 -13.16 8.90 -6.65
C VAL A 100 -12.56 9.27 -5.30
N CYS A 101 -11.29 9.04 -5.11
CA CYS A 101 -10.52 9.53 -3.96
C CYS A 101 -9.22 10.20 -4.41
N VAL A 102 -8.69 11.05 -3.53
CA VAL A 102 -7.37 11.70 -3.69
C VAL A 102 -6.35 10.98 -2.82
N THR A 103 -5.17 10.74 -3.37
CA THR A 103 -4.03 10.21 -2.64
C THR A 103 -2.76 10.98 -2.98
N PHE A 104 -1.81 10.99 -2.03
CA PHE A 104 -0.45 11.49 -2.28
C PHE A 104 0.52 10.33 -2.03
N TYR A 105 1.14 9.81 -3.09
CA TYR A 105 2.08 8.70 -3.04
C TYR A 105 1.55 7.44 -2.32
N SER A 106 0.24 7.25 -2.31
CA SER A 106 -0.43 6.23 -1.49
C SER A 106 -1.36 5.32 -2.29
N CYS A 107 -1.33 5.39 -3.62
CA CYS A 107 -2.06 4.47 -4.48
C CYS A 107 -1.51 3.05 -4.30
N PRO A 108 -2.37 2.00 -4.17
CA PRO A 108 -1.91 0.63 -4.10
C PRO A 108 -1.00 0.25 -5.27
N TYR A 109 -0.01 -0.59 -5.00
CA TYR A 109 1.03 -1.02 -5.95
C TYR A 109 1.86 0.12 -6.57
N SER A 110 1.64 1.39 -6.19
CA SER A 110 2.60 2.44 -6.48
C SER A 110 3.77 2.26 -5.50
N ASN A 111 4.99 2.36 -5.95
CA ASN A 111 6.15 2.32 -5.05
C ASN A 111 6.30 3.61 -4.22
N GLY A 112 5.20 4.35 -4.07
CA GLY A 112 5.14 5.54 -3.23
C GLY A 112 5.32 5.17 -1.77
N ASN A 113 6.23 5.84 -1.09
CA ASN A 113 6.61 5.51 0.28
C ASN A 113 6.84 6.78 1.07
N SER A 114 6.11 6.95 2.15
CA SER A 114 6.30 8.03 3.11
C SER A 114 6.39 7.44 4.51
N TRP A 115 7.43 7.79 5.25
CA TRP A 115 7.65 7.33 6.62
C TRP A 115 7.63 8.52 7.56
N ARG A 116 6.96 8.36 8.69
CA ARG A 116 6.91 9.38 9.74
C ARG A 116 7.05 8.74 11.10
N GLU A 117 7.72 9.47 11.96
CA GLU A 117 7.78 9.13 13.36
C GLU A 117 6.43 9.39 14.03
N VAL A 118 5.99 8.44 14.82
CA VAL A 118 4.72 8.50 15.56
C VAL A 118 4.98 8.21 17.02
N LYS A 119 4.29 8.93 17.91
CA LYS A 119 4.40 8.79 19.36
C LYS A 119 3.01 8.90 19.99
N PRO A 120 2.62 7.98 20.90
CA PRO A 120 1.39 8.13 21.67
C PRO A 120 1.39 9.43 22.51
N VAL A 121 0.23 10.12 22.56
CA VAL A 121 0.05 11.30 23.42
C VAL A 121 -0.17 10.87 24.86
N ASP A 122 -1.02 9.87 25.05
CA ASP A 122 -1.48 9.36 26.36
C ASP A 122 -0.70 8.09 26.71
N GLY A 123 0.61 8.18 26.78
CA GLY A 123 1.43 7.00 27.04
C GLY A 123 1.71 6.84 28.51
N ASP A 124 1.46 5.64 29.07
CA ASP A 124 2.33 5.12 30.11
C ASP A 124 3.78 5.45 29.73
N THR A 125 4.57 5.92 30.67
CA THR A 125 5.94 6.40 30.46
C THR A 125 6.86 5.43 29.69
N ILE A 126 6.49 4.16 29.61
CA ILE A 126 7.20 3.10 28.85
C ILE A 126 7.03 3.29 27.33
N TYR A 127 5.85 3.65 26.84
CA TYR A 127 5.57 3.84 25.40
C TYR A 127 5.88 5.26 24.92
N ALA A 128 5.78 6.25 25.82
CA ALA A 128 6.08 7.64 25.50
C ALA A 128 7.57 7.90 25.19
N ALA A 129 8.48 6.97 25.50
CA ALA A 129 9.90 7.10 25.29
C ALA A 129 10.39 6.68 23.91
N HIS A 130 9.61 5.90 23.15
CA HIS A 130 10.01 5.38 21.86
C HIS A 130 9.20 6.03 20.74
N MET A 131 9.90 6.84 19.93
CA MET A 131 9.40 7.26 18.62
C MET A 131 9.72 6.14 17.63
N GLU A 132 8.70 5.59 16.99
CA GLU A 132 8.87 4.61 15.93
C GLU A 132 8.44 5.21 14.59
N SER A 133 9.15 4.84 13.54
CA SER A 133 8.86 5.29 12.19
C SER A 133 7.96 4.29 11.51
N PHE A 134 6.80 4.75 11.04
CA PHE A 134 5.81 3.94 10.35
C PHE A 134 5.54 4.45 8.94
N GLN A 135 5.14 3.56 8.07
CA GLN A 135 4.67 3.94 6.74
C GLN A 135 3.38 4.75 6.88
N MET A 136 3.40 5.96 6.35
CA MET A 136 2.25 6.87 6.30
C MET A 136 1.62 6.85 4.90
N ARG A 137 0.30 6.76 4.85
CA ARG A 137 -0.49 6.91 3.63
C ARG A 137 -1.39 8.14 3.73
N ASN A 138 -1.21 9.08 2.81
CA ASN A 138 -2.02 10.31 2.74
C ASN A 138 -3.20 10.07 1.80
N VAL A 139 -4.41 9.99 2.34
CA VAL A 139 -5.60 9.61 1.60
C VAL A 139 -6.84 10.38 2.07
N THR A 140 -7.74 10.73 1.15
CA THR A 140 -9.05 11.24 1.55
C THR A 140 -9.95 10.11 2.07
N PRO A 141 -10.99 10.38 2.90
CA PRO A 141 -11.87 9.36 3.46
C PRO A 141 -12.48 8.40 2.42
N GLU A 142 -12.77 8.90 1.22
CA GLU A 142 -13.29 8.09 0.12
C GLU A 142 -12.39 6.91 -0.28
N TYR A 143 -11.09 7.01 0.00
CA TYR A 143 -10.14 5.92 -0.25
C TYR A 143 -10.59 4.61 0.39
N PHE A 144 -11.08 4.66 1.62
CA PHE A 144 -11.52 3.47 2.34
C PHE A 144 -12.78 2.84 1.71
N ARG A 145 -13.70 3.67 1.21
CA ARG A 145 -14.89 3.19 0.51
C ARG A 145 -14.52 2.67 -0.88
N LEU A 146 -13.69 3.41 -1.61
CA LEU A 146 -13.24 3.04 -2.95
C LEU A 146 -12.48 1.72 -2.95
N PHE A 147 -11.59 1.48 -2.00
CA PHE A 147 -10.83 0.24 -1.86
C PHE A 147 -11.50 -0.81 -0.95
N ARG A 148 -12.72 -0.54 -0.48
CA ARG A 148 -13.54 -1.45 0.35
C ARG A 148 -12.82 -1.90 1.61
N ILE A 149 -12.03 -1.03 2.23
CA ILE A 149 -11.26 -1.31 3.44
C ILE A 149 -12.21 -1.37 4.64
N ARG A 150 -12.06 -2.41 5.45
CA ARG A 150 -12.86 -2.67 6.64
C ARG A 150 -12.02 -2.57 7.90
N THR A 151 -12.69 -2.36 9.02
CA THR A 151 -12.10 -2.49 10.36
C THR A 151 -11.88 -3.97 10.70
N VAL A 152 -11.10 -4.24 11.74
CA VAL A 152 -10.94 -5.60 12.29
C VAL A 152 -12.27 -6.24 12.69
N ASP A 153 -13.28 -5.44 13.02
CA ASP A 153 -14.64 -5.89 13.37
C ASP A 153 -15.54 -6.07 12.13
N GLY A 154 -15.01 -5.81 10.93
CA GLY A 154 -15.73 -5.98 9.67
C GLY A 154 -16.60 -4.80 9.23
N GLU A 155 -16.61 -3.68 9.98
CA GLU A 155 -17.34 -2.46 9.61
C GLU A 155 -16.59 -1.67 8.53
N PRO A 156 -17.25 -0.86 7.68
CA PRO A 156 -16.58 0.02 6.76
C PRO A 156 -15.76 1.09 7.51
N VAL A 157 -14.47 1.22 7.17
CA VAL A 157 -13.61 2.26 7.77
C VAL A 157 -14.10 3.66 7.40
N TYR A 158 -14.66 3.84 6.18
CA TYR A 158 -15.22 5.10 5.74
C TYR A 158 -16.18 5.73 6.76
N ASP A 159 -17.08 4.94 7.35
CA ASP A 159 -18.09 5.43 8.29
C ASP A 159 -17.48 5.92 9.63
N LYS A 160 -16.23 5.54 9.90
CA LYS A 160 -15.50 5.97 11.11
C LYS A 160 -14.72 7.26 10.91
N VAL A 161 -14.44 7.66 9.66
CA VAL A 161 -13.55 8.78 9.35
C VAL A 161 -14.22 9.91 8.59
N ALA A 162 -15.29 9.66 7.84
CA ALA A 162 -15.98 10.66 7.04
C ALA A 162 -16.52 11.82 7.91
N GLY A 163 -16.24 13.06 7.53
CA GLY A 163 -16.62 14.26 8.27
C GLY A 163 -15.82 14.50 9.55
N ARG A 164 -14.76 13.74 9.79
CA ARG A 164 -13.92 13.92 10.99
C ARG A 164 -12.55 14.48 10.62
N HIS A 165 -12.14 15.51 11.34
CA HIS A 165 -10.87 16.18 11.16
C HIS A 165 -9.79 15.63 12.08
N ASN A 166 -8.54 15.68 11.64
CA ASN A 166 -7.36 15.26 12.43
C ASN A 166 -7.48 13.83 12.97
N VAL A 167 -7.91 12.90 12.11
CA VAL A 167 -8.02 11.49 12.46
C VAL A 167 -7.08 10.64 11.59
N ILE A 168 -6.65 9.54 12.18
CA ILE A 168 -5.87 8.51 11.49
C ILE A 168 -6.55 7.16 11.62
N VAL A 169 -6.25 6.27 10.69
CA VAL A 169 -6.57 4.85 10.75
C VAL A 169 -5.26 4.08 10.83
N ILE A 170 -5.13 3.17 11.77
CA ILE A 170 -3.92 2.37 11.96
C ILE A 170 -4.17 0.92 11.55
N THR A 171 -3.11 0.21 11.16
CA THR A 171 -3.18 -1.24 10.92
C THR A 171 -3.04 -2.02 12.23
N PRO A 172 -3.49 -3.30 12.28
CA PRO A 172 -3.33 -4.14 13.46
C PRO A 172 -1.87 -4.30 13.89
N GLU A 173 -0.95 -4.36 12.91
CA GLU A 173 0.48 -4.49 13.13
C GLU A 173 1.05 -3.26 13.88
N MET A 174 0.57 -2.06 13.53
CA MET A 174 0.93 -0.84 14.24
C MET A 174 0.27 -0.80 15.63
N ALA A 175 -0.99 -1.24 15.74
CA ALA A 175 -1.68 -1.32 17.01
C ALA A 175 -0.97 -2.26 17.99
N GLU A 176 -0.52 -3.42 17.53
CA GLU A 176 0.25 -4.38 18.34
C GLU A 176 1.62 -3.81 18.73
N GLY A 177 2.35 -3.21 17.77
CA GLY A 177 3.66 -2.59 18.03
C GLY A 177 3.60 -1.48 19.09
N PHE A 178 2.57 -0.61 19.02
CA PHE A 178 2.44 0.52 19.94
C PHE A 178 1.81 0.18 21.28
N TYR A 179 0.80 -0.68 21.28
CA TYR A 179 -0.05 -0.87 22.44
C TYR A 179 -0.03 -2.29 23.00
N HIS A 180 0.74 -3.22 22.39
CA HIS A 180 0.96 -4.60 22.85
C HIS A 180 -0.35 -5.30 23.28
N GLY A 181 -1.37 -5.22 22.42
CA GLY A 181 -2.68 -5.81 22.69
C GLY A 181 -3.54 -5.08 23.73
N ALA A 182 -3.20 -3.82 24.08
CA ALA A 182 -4.02 -3.04 24.99
C ALA A 182 -5.46 -2.87 24.44
N PRO A 183 -6.49 -2.99 25.26
CA PRO A 183 -7.86 -2.69 24.86
C PRO A 183 -8.05 -1.18 24.64
N ASN A 184 -9.08 -0.82 23.87
CA ASN A 184 -9.52 0.56 23.67
C ASN A 184 -8.46 1.48 23.02
N ILE A 185 -7.94 1.04 21.89
CA ILE A 185 -6.99 1.84 21.07
C ILE A 185 -7.72 2.97 20.34
N VAL A 186 -8.94 2.72 19.87
CA VAL A 186 -9.78 3.73 19.20
C VAL A 186 -10.10 4.85 20.17
N GLY A 187 -9.97 6.09 19.73
CA GLY A 187 -10.13 7.30 20.53
C GLY A 187 -8.84 7.81 21.19
N ARG A 188 -7.77 7.01 21.24
CA ARG A 188 -6.46 7.50 21.69
C ARG A 188 -5.86 8.44 20.67
N ARG A 189 -4.94 9.29 21.12
CA ARG A 189 -4.25 10.26 20.28
C ARG A 189 -2.78 9.92 20.10
N VAL A 190 -2.25 10.25 18.94
CA VAL A 190 -0.83 10.12 18.62
C VAL A 190 -0.30 11.42 18.03
N TYR A 191 0.96 11.74 18.33
CA TYR A 191 1.73 12.75 17.60
C TYR A 191 2.35 12.10 16.37
N HIS A 192 2.33 12.79 15.23
CA HIS A 192 3.00 12.32 14.01
C HIS A 192 3.57 13.52 13.24
N GLY A 193 4.71 13.32 12.59
CA GLY A 193 5.34 14.32 11.72
C GLY A 193 5.85 15.58 12.40
N GLY A 194 6.05 15.55 13.72
CA GLY A 194 6.47 16.67 14.56
C GLY A 194 5.66 16.73 15.85
N HIS A 195 6.17 17.41 16.86
CA HIS A 195 5.59 17.38 18.22
C HIS A 195 4.23 18.10 18.35
N ASP A 196 3.82 18.87 17.34
CA ASP A 196 2.66 19.76 17.45
C ASP A 196 1.38 19.25 16.76
N LEU A 197 1.49 18.19 15.93
CA LEU A 197 0.34 17.61 15.23
C LEU A 197 -0.10 16.32 15.92
N SER A 198 -1.22 16.39 16.65
CA SER A 198 -1.82 15.21 17.24
C SER A 198 -3.09 14.83 16.52
N SER A 199 -3.24 13.55 16.20
CA SER A 199 -4.44 12.98 15.57
C SER A 199 -5.05 11.89 16.43
N GLU A 200 -6.37 11.75 16.36
CA GLU A 200 -7.10 10.70 17.04
C GLU A 200 -7.12 9.43 16.18
N ILE A 201 -6.94 8.28 16.79
CA ILE A 201 -7.12 6.97 16.14
C ILE A 201 -8.63 6.71 15.98
N ALA A 202 -9.15 6.88 14.78
CA ALA A 202 -10.57 6.71 14.49
C ALA A 202 -10.97 5.24 14.32
N ALA A 203 -10.05 4.40 13.84
CA ALA A 203 -10.30 2.98 13.62
C ALA A 203 -8.98 2.19 13.52
N VAL A 204 -9.09 0.88 13.75
CA VAL A 204 -8.08 -0.11 13.37
C VAL A 204 -8.61 -0.84 12.14
N SER A 205 -7.90 -0.77 11.01
CA SER A 205 -8.28 -1.46 9.77
C SER A 205 -7.97 -2.95 9.86
N THR A 206 -8.41 -3.73 8.87
CA THR A 206 -7.81 -5.04 8.60
C THR A 206 -6.34 -4.86 8.20
N SER A 207 -5.53 -5.92 8.33
CA SER A 207 -4.14 -5.93 7.85
C SER A 207 -4.08 -5.54 6.37
N ILE A 208 -3.21 -4.58 6.04
CA ILE A 208 -3.00 -4.10 4.68
C ILE A 208 -1.61 -4.54 4.22
N ARG A 209 -1.55 -5.16 3.05
CA ARG A 209 -0.30 -5.63 2.45
C ARG A 209 0.05 -4.79 1.22
N THR A 210 1.33 -4.59 0.98
CA THR A 210 1.79 -3.83 -0.18
C THR A 210 1.57 -4.60 -1.48
N ASN A 211 1.80 -5.92 -1.44
CA ASN A 211 1.55 -6.85 -2.53
C ASN A 211 1.37 -8.29 -1.99
N GLU A 212 1.12 -9.24 -2.88
CA GLU A 212 0.84 -10.64 -2.54
C GLU A 212 2.02 -11.40 -1.94
N TYR A 213 3.26 -10.93 -2.13
CA TYR A 213 4.48 -11.60 -1.64
C TYR A 213 5.01 -10.98 -0.35
N GLU A 214 4.46 -9.87 0.10
CA GLU A 214 4.92 -9.21 1.32
C GLU A 214 3.97 -9.45 2.49
N ARG A 215 4.53 -9.51 3.69
CA ARG A 215 3.75 -9.59 4.91
C ARG A 215 3.14 -8.22 5.22
N PRO A 216 2.03 -8.18 5.98
CA PRO A 216 1.51 -6.91 6.47
C PRO A 216 2.57 -6.17 7.28
N GLU A 217 2.69 -4.87 7.05
CA GLU A 217 3.59 -4.00 7.79
C GLU A 217 2.82 -3.00 8.66
N ALA A 218 3.42 -2.62 9.77
CA ALA A 218 2.89 -1.57 10.61
C ALA A 218 2.81 -0.25 9.84
N SER A 219 1.60 0.26 9.67
CA SER A 219 1.35 1.47 8.89
C SER A 219 0.09 2.20 9.35
N TYR A 220 -0.04 3.46 8.93
CA TYR A 220 -1.24 4.23 9.19
C TYR A 220 -1.66 5.08 7.99
N PHE A 221 -2.94 5.44 7.98
CA PHE A 221 -3.54 6.33 7.01
C PHE A 221 -3.83 7.66 7.69
N GLN A 222 -3.26 8.73 7.15
CA GLN A 222 -3.64 10.08 7.50
C GLN A 222 -4.85 10.47 6.66
N CYS A 223 -5.98 10.72 7.32
CA CYS A 223 -7.20 11.13 6.64
C CYS A 223 -7.12 12.62 6.28
N LEU A 224 -7.09 12.89 4.99
CA LEU A 224 -7.01 14.24 4.44
C LEU A 224 -8.41 14.85 4.36
N GLU A 225 -8.76 15.66 5.38
CA GLU A 225 -10.03 16.38 5.44
C GLU A 225 -9.83 17.75 6.10
N GLY A 226 -10.54 18.76 5.61
CA GLY A 226 -10.45 20.11 6.15
C GLY A 226 -9.06 20.71 6.06
N GLU A 227 -8.53 21.19 7.19
CA GLU A 227 -7.22 21.84 7.25
C GLU A 227 -6.07 20.90 6.89
N THR A 228 -6.16 19.62 7.27
CA THR A 228 -5.15 18.61 6.92
C THR A 228 -5.07 18.40 5.40
N TYR A 229 -6.21 18.40 4.72
CA TYR A 229 -6.26 18.35 3.26
C TYR A 229 -5.59 19.59 2.63
N ASN A 230 -6.00 20.78 3.06
CA ASN A 230 -5.48 22.03 2.52
C ASN A 230 -3.96 22.16 2.72
N SER A 231 -3.46 21.85 3.92
CA SER A 231 -2.03 21.91 4.22
C SER A 231 -1.23 20.87 3.44
N THR A 232 -1.78 19.70 3.22
CA THR A 232 -1.11 18.63 2.45
C THR A 232 -1.03 19.02 0.97
N VAL A 233 -2.14 19.51 0.38
CA VAL A 233 -2.14 19.99 -1.02
C VAL A 233 -1.18 21.15 -1.19
N SER A 234 -1.17 22.13 -0.27
CA SER A 234 -0.24 23.25 -0.31
C SER A 234 1.22 22.84 -0.18
N SER A 235 1.50 21.77 0.57
CA SER A 235 2.88 21.29 0.79
C SER A 235 3.41 20.46 -0.37
N PHE A 236 2.58 19.63 -0.99
CA PHE A 236 3.00 18.73 -2.08
C PHE A 236 2.71 19.29 -3.47
N GLY A 237 1.81 20.28 -3.60
CA GLY A 237 1.26 20.78 -4.85
C GLY A 237 0.12 19.89 -5.36
N ALA A 238 -0.90 20.52 -5.98
CA ALA A 238 -2.07 19.81 -6.52
C ALA A 238 -1.70 18.77 -7.59
N SER A 239 -0.70 19.06 -8.43
CA SER A 239 -0.23 18.18 -9.49
C SER A 239 0.51 16.92 -8.98
N SER A 240 0.94 16.91 -7.70
CA SER A 240 1.52 15.73 -7.06
C SER A 240 0.45 14.75 -6.55
N ALA A 241 -0.82 15.17 -6.54
CA ALA A 241 -1.93 14.30 -6.18
C ALA A 241 -2.20 13.26 -7.27
N GLU A 242 -2.74 12.14 -6.87
CA GLU A 242 -3.24 11.08 -7.74
C GLU A 242 -4.70 10.83 -7.42
N PHE A 243 -5.55 10.72 -8.44
CA PHE A 243 -6.90 10.20 -8.22
C PHE A 243 -6.91 8.70 -8.42
N CYS A 244 -7.53 7.98 -7.49
CA CYS A 244 -7.99 6.64 -7.74
C CYS A 244 -9.48 6.73 -8.10
N VAL A 245 -9.85 6.18 -9.25
CA VAL A 245 -11.21 6.24 -9.79
C VAL A 245 -11.72 4.83 -9.96
N ARG A 246 -12.79 4.47 -9.26
CA ARG A 246 -13.48 3.19 -9.45
C ARG A 246 -14.60 3.36 -10.46
N MET A 247 -14.56 2.54 -11.50
CA MET A 247 -15.62 2.46 -12.50
C MET A 247 -16.70 1.47 -12.07
N LYS A 248 -17.97 1.72 -12.44
CA LYS A 248 -19.09 0.82 -12.12
C LYS A 248 -19.00 -0.55 -12.79
N ARG A 249 -18.27 -0.66 -13.88
CA ARG A 249 -18.01 -1.89 -14.60
C ARG A 249 -16.54 -1.97 -15.03
N PRO A 250 -16.05 -3.16 -15.43
CA PRO A 250 -14.73 -3.26 -16.05
C PRO A 250 -14.63 -2.41 -17.32
N TYR A 251 -13.49 -1.75 -17.51
CA TYR A 251 -13.16 -0.98 -18.69
C TYR A 251 -11.88 -1.55 -19.31
N THR A 252 -11.92 -1.71 -20.64
CA THR A 252 -10.71 -1.89 -21.44
C THR A 252 -10.00 -0.56 -21.63
N GLN A 253 -8.73 -0.58 -22.04
CA GLN A 253 -8.00 0.66 -22.32
C GLN A 253 -8.68 1.53 -23.39
N ASN A 254 -9.26 0.90 -24.42
CA ASN A 254 -9.98 1.63 -25.47
C ASN A 254 -11.26 2.30 -24.94
N GLU A 255 -12.03 1.61 -24.11
CA GLU A 255 -13.23 2.20 -23.49
C GLU A 255 -12.83 3.36 -22.56
N MET A 256 -11.72 3.23 -21.82
CA MET A 256 -11.21 4.30 -20.98
C MET A 256 -10.77 5.51 -21.82
N ASN A 257 -10.13 5.30 -22.96
CA ASN A 257 -9.77 6.40 -23.87
C ASN A 257 -11.03 7.12 -24.39
N LEU A 258 -12.07 6.38 -24.78
CA LEU A 258 -13.36 6.97 -25.17
C LEU A 258 -14.05 7.72 -24.01
N PHE A 259 -13.95 7.20 -22.80
CA PHE A 259 -14.44 7.89 -21.60
C PHE A 259 -13.75 9.26 -21.41
N LEU A 260 -12.42 9.29 -21.58
CA LEU A 260 -11.63 10.52 -21.45
C LEU A 260 -11.97 11.53 -22.54
N ASP A 261 -12.08 11.07 -23.78
CA ASP A 261 -12.50 11.92 -24.91
C ASP A 261 -13.89 12.53 -24.65
N GLY A 262 -14.81 11.73 -24.08
CA GLY A 262 -16.13 12.19 -23.69
C GLY A 262 -16.13 13.16 -22.49
N MET A 263 -15.15 13.07 -21.61
CA MET A 263 -14.98 14.03 -20.49
C MET A 263 -14.42 15.38 -20.98
N GLY A 264 -13.47 15.35 -21.92
CA GLY A 264 -12.88 16.54 -22.53
C GLY A 264 -12.40 17.57 -21.49
N GLU A 265 -12.91 18.80 -21.60
CA GLU A 265 -12.54 19.93 -20.70
C GLU A 265 -12.89 19.69 -19.22
N ARG A 266 -13.73 18.70 -18.91
CA ARG A 266 -14.03 18.33 -17.51
C ARG A 266 -12.86 17.65 -16.79
N LEU A 267 -11.83 17.29 -17.51
CA LEU A 267 -10.57 16.75 -16.95
C LEU A 267 -9.54 17.84 -16.66
N LYS A 268 -9.97 19.11 -16.67
CA LYS A 268 -9.12 20.27 -16.42
C LYS A 268 -9.83 21.28 -15.53
N VAL A 269 -9.10 21.88 -14.61
CA VAL A 269 -9.53 23.06 -13.82
C VAL A 269 -8.34 24.01 -13.75
N ASN A 270 -8.49 25.23 -14.25
CA ASN A 270 -7.39 26.18 -14.42
C ASN A 270 -6.22 25.54 -15.19
N ASN A 271 -5.02 25.46 -14.58
CA ASN A 271 -3.87 24.81 -15.19
C ASN A 271 -3.74 23.34 -14.79
N LEU A 272 -4.46 22.89 -13.78
CA LEU A 272 -4.44 21.50 -13.32
C LEU A 272 -5.23 20.60 -14.27
N TYR A 273 -4.63 19.53 -14.77
CA TYR A 273 -5.30 18.60 -15.69
C TYR A 273 -4.86 17.14 -15.49
N VAL A 274 -5.69 16.22 -15.96
CA VAL A 274 -5.37 14.80 -15.99
C VAL A 274 -4.55 14.49 -17.24
N TYR A 275 -3.31 13.99 -17.07
CA TYR A 275 -2.42 13.69 -18.20
C TYR A 275 -2.15 12.21 -18.42
N GLY A 276 -2.31 11.37 -17.43
CA GLY A 276 -1.98 9.95 -17.52
C GLY A 276 -2.96 9.09 -16.76
N ILE A 277 -3.39 8.00 -17.38
CA ILE A 277 -4.37 7.08 -16.80
C ILE A 277 -3.86 5.65 -16.97
N THR A 278 -3.87 4.89 -15.87
CA THR A 278 -3.37 3.52 -15.84
C THR A 278 -4.26 2.68 -14.90
N PRO A 279 -4.70 1.49 -15.31
CA PRO A 279 -5.40 0.59 -14.41
C PRO A 279 -4.47 0.13 -13.30
N ILE A 280 -4.97 0.04 -12.07
CA ILE A 280 -4.15 -0.41 -10.93
C ILE A 280 -3.70 -1.86 -11.11
N SER A 281 -4.48 -2.68 -11.81
CA SER A 281 -4.09 -4.05 -12.18
C SER A 281 -2.76 -4.13 -12.94
N SER A 282 -2.44 -3.13 -13.79
CA SER A 282 -1.14 -3.11 -14.51
C SER A 282 0.05 -2.93 -13.55
N PHE A 283 -0.10 -2.14 -12.49
CA PHE A 283 0.96 -2.01 -11.46
C PHE A 283 1.10 -3.31 -10.68
N ARG A 284 -0.02 -3.95 -10.34
CA ARG A 284 -0.03 -5.27 -9.73
C ARG A 284 0.72 -6.28 -10.59
N GLU A 285 0.39 -6.39 -11.87
CA GLU A 285 1.06 -7.31 -12.82
C GLU A 285 2.56 -7.02 -12.93
N GLN A 286 2.96 -5.75 -12.97
CA GLN A 286 4.37 -5.37 -13.01
C GLN A 286 5.12 -5.82 -11.75
N GLN A 287 4.55 -5.58 -10.56
CA GLN A 287 5.15 -6.01 -9.30
C GLN A 287 5.21 -7.54 -9.18
N LEU A 288 4.14 -8.24 -9.53
CA LEU A 288 4.10 -9.70 -9.52
C LEU A 288 5.16 -10.28 -10.46
N SER A 289 5.27 -9.78 -11.68
CA SER A 289 6.27 -10.27 -12.64
C SER A 289 7.72 -10.03 -12.18
N GLN A 290 7.96 -8.99 -11.40
CA GLN A 290 9.26 -8.76 -10.78
C GLN A 290 9.54 -9.78 -9.67
N LYS A 291 8.57 -9.99 -8.77
CA LYS A 291 8.68 -10.95 -7.66
C LYS A 291 8.82 -12.40 -8.15
N GLU A 292 8.09 -12.77 -9.20
CA GLU A 292 8.23 -14.06 -9.85
C GLU A 292 9.63 -14.27 -10.42
N ARG A 293 10.22 -13.26 -11.04
CA ARG A 293 11.62 -13.33 -11.51
C ARG A 293 12.61 -13.50 -10.35
N GLU A 294 12.42 -12.76 -9.25
CA GLU A 294 13.24 -12.91 -8.05
C GLU A 294 13.14 -14.32 -7.45
N ALA A 295 11.92 -14.89 -7.37
CA ALA A 295 11.68 -16.24 -6.89
C ALA A 295 12.35 -17.29 -7.80
N ASN A 296 12.19 -17.17 -9.12
CA ASN A 296 12.82 -18.06 -10.09
C ASN A 296 14.35 -18.01 -10.01
N ASN A 297 14.95 -16.83 -9.81
CA ASN A 297 16.38 -16.68 -9.62
C ASN A 297 16.86 -17.37 -8.33
N LYS A 298 16.12 -17.26 -7.22
CA LYS A 298 16.44 -17.97 -5.97
C LYS A 298 16.39 -19.48 -6.16
N ILE A 299 15.33 -20.00 -6.80
CA ILE A 299 15.19 -21.44 -7.10
C ILE A 299 16.34 -21.91 -7.97
N SER A 300 16.66 -21.17 -9.04
CA SER A 300 17.78 -21.51 -9.94
C SER A 300 19.12 -21.58 -9.19
N LEU A 301 19.37 -20.64 -8.28
CA LEU A 301 20.57 -20.65 -7.45
C LEU A 301 20.61 -21.88 -6.51
N MET A 302 19.48 -22.22 -5.89
CA MET A 302 19.39 -23.41 -5.02
C MET A 302 19.62 -24.70 -5.80
N VAL A 303 19.03 -24.82 -7.00
CA VAL A 303 19.27 -25.98 -7.89
C VAL A 303 20.73 -26.04 -8.32
N PHE A 304 21.33 -24.90 -8.67
CA PHE A 304 22.75 -24.83 -9.00
C PHE A 304 23.63 -25.30 -7.84
N MET A 305 23.33 -24.89 -6.61
CA MET A 305 24.05 -25.35 -5.42
C MET A 305 23.92 -26.87 -5.24
N LEU A 306 22.72 -27.44 -5.40
CA LEU A 306 22.51 -28.87 -5.32
C LEU A 306 23.31 -29.65 -6.36
N VAL A 307 23.32 -29.20 -7.63
CA VAL A 307 24.05 -29.88 -8.71
C VAL A 307 25.57 -29.84 -8.50
N ASN A 308 26.11 -28.82 -7.83
CA ASN A 308 27.55 -28.70 -7.57
C ASN A 308 28.01 -29.43 -6.30
N VAL A 309 27.09 -30.01 -5.53
CA VAL A 309 27.43 -30.89 -4.39
C VAL A 309 27.71 -32.31 -4.87
N PHE A 310 27.21 -32.73 -6.02
CA PHE A 310 27.44 -33.99 -6.67
C PHE A 310 28.47 -33.88 -7.79
#